data_feaefdca7d9ee69531cdb5bec75639cb
#
_entry.id   feaefdca7d9ee69531cdb5bec75639cb
#
_cell.length_a   1.000
_cell.length_b   1.000
_cell.length_c   1.000
_cell.angle_alpha   90.00
_cell.angle_beta   90.00
_cell.angle_gamma   90.00
#
_symmetry.space_group_name_H-M   'P 1'
#
loop_
_entity.id
_entity.type
_entity.pdbx_description
1 polymer ?
#
loop_
_entity_poly.entity_id
_entity_poly.type
_entity_poly.pdbx_seq_one_letter_code
_entity_poly.pdbx_strand_id
1 'polypeptide(L)'
;MGAATAWWLTCLQPGLRVTLVESDTRYEKASSSLSASSIRQQFTCPVNIRLSQFGIAFLRDAEQHLSLPGESIALGLQEPGYLYLAQPEQVSALQTAHKIQKQAGADVALLEPEALRQRYPWLNVDDVALGSLGLSGEGWFDGPALHQAFLKKAMAQGVQRLHDRVVGLVHTATQITAVQLASGVTLQCGQVVNAAGPWAGEVSAMAGVHLPVVPARRTVFVLSCPEPLANCPLLIDPTGWWLRPEGRFLISGAEPLQTEPGLPLEPDWSEWNDEQWGSLAHRIPALAALRVERAWAGYYEMNTFDHNAVIGPHPELQNLYFINGFSGHGMQHAAGAGLALAEWMLHGQAQTIAVAELGFDRLVQNRPLRELHVIG
;
A
#
# COMPACT_ATOMS: atom_id res chain seq x y z
N MET A 1 -6.22 -6.04 1.85
CA MET A 1 -7.13 -5.51 2.88
C MET A 1 -8.17 -6.54 3.30
N GLY A 2 -9.12 -6.94 2.46
CA GLY A 2 -10.22 -7.84 2.82
C GLY A 2 -9.78 -9.14 3.51
N ALA A 3 -8.74 -9.82 3.02
CA ALA A 3 -8.23 -11.04 3.63
C ALA A 3 -7.67 -10.80 5.04
N ALA A 4 -6.95 -9.69 5.26
CA ALA A 4 -6.42 -9.33 6.58
C ALA A 4 -7.55 -9.02 7.58
N THR A 5 -8.55 -8.22 7.15
CA THR A 5 -9.73 -7.93 7.99
C THR A 5 -10.51 -9.20 8.34
N ALA A 6 -10.75 -10.08 7.35
CA ALA A 6 -11.46 -11.33 7.57
C ALA A 6 -10.72 -12.26 8.55
N TRP A 7 -9.40 -12.33 8.43
CA TRP A 7 -8.57 -13.08 9.36
C TRP A 7 -8.65 -12.50 10.78
N TRP A 8 -8.48 -11.19 10.95
CA TRP A 8 -8.57 -10.56 12.27
C TRP A 8 -9.94 -10.72 12.92
N LEU A 9 -11.02 -10.59 12.15
CA LEU A 9 -12.38 -10.82 12.66
C LEU A 9 -12.54 -12.21 13.25
N THR A 10 -12.03 -13.25 12.57
CA THR A 10 -12.12 -14.62 13.05
C THR A 10 -11.11 -14.95 14.17
N CYS A 11 -9.99 -14.22 14.26
CA CYS A 11 -9.07 -14.28 15.38
C CYS A 11 -9.68 -13.69 16.66
N LEU A 12 -10.26 -12.48 16.54
CA LEU A 12 -10.80 -11.74 17.68
C LEU A 12 -12.13 -12.33 18.15
N GLN A 13 -12.94 -12.86 17.23
CA GLN A 13 -14.22 -13.52 17.53
C GLN A 13 -14.34 -14.87 16.81
N PRO A 14 -13.81 -15.95 17.40
CA PRO A 14 -13.95 -17.29 16.82
C PRO A 14 -15.43 -17.66 16.63
N GLY A 15 -15.72 -18.29 15.49
CA GLY A 15 -17.09 -18.69 15.14
C GLY A 15 -17.90 -17.60 14.43
N LEU A 16 -17.36 -16.40 14.23
CA LEU A 16 -17.99 -15.38 13.40
C LEU A 16 -18.09 -15.87 11.94
N ARG A 17 -19.29 -15.73 11.34
CA ARG A 17 -19.50 -16.10 9.94
C ARG A 17 -19.05 -14.96 9.05
N VAL A 18 -17.93 -15.15 8.35
CA VAL A 18 -17.36 -14.19 7.41
C VAL A 18 -17.35 -14.79 6.01
N THR A 19 -17.85 -14.02 5.04
CA THR A 19 -17.81 -14.36 3.61
C THR A 19 -17.01 -13.33 2.84
N LEU A 20 -15.96 -13.79 2.14
CA LEU A 20 -15.22 -12.99 1.17
C LEU A 20 -15.81 -13.25 -0.23
N VAL A 21 -16.31 -12.21 -0.87
CA VAL A 21 -16.72 -12.25 -2.28
C VAL A 21 -15.57 -11.71 -3.12
N GLU A 22 -15.07 -12.50 -4.05
CA GLU A 22 -13.91 -12.16 -4.90
C GLU A 22 -14.20 -12.54 -6.36
N SER A 23 -14.10 -11.55 -7.25
CA SER A 23 -14.36 -11.71 -8.68
C SER A 23 -13.20 -12.38 -9.43
N ASP A 24 -11.98 -12.23 -8.94
CA ASP A 24 -10.77 -12.85 -9.50
C ASP A 24 -10.05 -13.66 -8.42
N THR A 25 -10.41 -14.92 -8.27
CA THR A 25 -9.82 -15.81 -7.26
C THR A 25 -8.37 -16.18 -7.51
N ARG A 26 -7.80 -15.80 -8.66
CA ARG A 26 -6.36 -15.87 -8.96
C ARG A 26 -5.64 -14.59 -8.60
N TYR A 27 -6.37 -13.51 -8.37
CA TYR A 27 -5.85 -12.18 -8.00
C TYR A 27 -4.89 -11.60 -9.03
N GLU A 28 -5.06 -11.93 -10.32
CA GLU A 28 -4.16 -11.50 -11.39
C GLU A 28 -4.15 -9.98 -11.59
N LYS A 29 -5.30 -9.33 -11.30
CA LYS A 29 -5.48 -7.88 -11.43
C LYS A 29 -5.48 -7.14 -10.08
N ALA A 30 -5.31 -7.87 -8.99
CA ALA A 30 -5.32 -7.27 -7.67
C ALA A 30 -4.09 -6.40 -7.43
N SER A 31 -4.28 -5.23 -6.84
CA SER A 31 -3.19 -4.32 -6.47
C SER A 31 -2.13 -5.02 -5.61
N SER A 32 -2.54 -5.95 -4.74
CA SER A 32 -1.64 -6.74 -3.90
C SER A 32 -0.71 -7.67 -4.67
N SER A 33 -1.15 -8.18 -5.84
CA SER A 33 -0.34 -9.07 -6.67
C SER A 33 0.61 -8.32 -7.61
N LEU A 34 0.28 -7.06 -7.92
CA LEU A 34 1.02 -6.23 -8.88
C LEU A 34 1.82 -5.12 -8.19
N SER A 35 1.85 -5.13 -6.85
CA SER A 35 2.57 -4.15 -6.02
C SER A 35 4.08 -4.40 -6.03
N ALA A 36 4.87 -3.33 -5.91
CA ALA A 36 6.29 -3.40 -5.57
C ALA A 36 6.54 -3.84 -4.12
N SER A 37 5.51 -3.89 -3.28
CA SER A 37 5.48 -4.47 -1.93
C SER A 37 6.59 -3.97 -1.01
N SER A 38 6.68 -2.67 -0.85
CA SER A 38 7.62 -2.03 0.03
C SER A 38 6.98 -1.59 1.36
N ILE A 39 7.83 -1.32 2.35
CA ILE A 39 7.43 -0.79 3.66
C ILE A 39 8.35 0.34 4.08
N ARG A 40 7.77 1.45 4.53
CA ARG A 40 8.48 2.64 5.03
C ARG A 40 7.75 3.26 6.22
N GLN A 41 8.47 4.03 7.02
CA GLN A 41 7.93 4.85 8.11
C GLN A 41 8.03 6.35 7.80
N GLN A 42 8.62 6.73 6.68
CA GLN A 42 8.83 8.11 6.27
C GLN A 42 7.55 8.73 5.70
N PHE A 43 6.54 8.87 6.58
CA PHE A 43 5.31 9.63 6.37
C PHE A 43 5.32 10.92 7.21
N THR A 44 4.36 11.81 6.98
CA THR A 44 4.15 13.04 7.77
C THR A 44 2.83 13.04 8.52
N CYS A 45 1.94 12.10 8.20
CA CYS A 45 0.76 11.81 9.00
C CYS A 45 1.10 10.72 10.04
N PRO A 46 1.08 11.02 11.35
CA PRO A 46 1.50 10.07 12.40
C PRO A 46 0.73 8.74 12.38
N VAL A 47 -0.52 8.73 11.92
CA VAL A 47 -1.30 7.49 11.79
C VAL A 47 -0.65 6.52 10.79
N ASN A 48 -0.12 7.01 9.66
CA ASN A 48 0.56 6.18 8.68
C ASN A 48 1.89 5.63 9.21
N ILE A 49 2.62 6.43 10.02
CA ILE A 49 3.83 5.97 10.71
C ILE A 49 3.49 4.83 11.66
N ARG A 50 2.44 4.97 12.49
CA ARG A 50 2.00 3.93 13.43
C ARG A 50 1.54 2.65 12.72
N LEU A 51 0.77 2.79 11.62
CA LEU A 51 0.37 1.65 10.79
C LEU A 51 1.57 0.92 10.21
N SER A 52 2.59 1.65 9.75
CA SER A 52 3.84 1.05 9.24
C SER A 52 4.66 0.39 10.34
N GLN A 53 4.76 0.99 11.53
CA GLN A 53 5.44 0.39 12.69
C GLN A 53 4.78 -0.92 13.12
N PHE A 54 3.45 -0.95 13.15
CA PHE A 54 2.72 -2.20 13.36
C PHE A 54 2.97 -3.20 12.23
N GLY A 55 2.93 -2.71 10.98
CA GLY A 55 3.17 -3.53 9.78
C GLY A 55 4.53 -4.23 9.80
N ILE A 56 5.62 -3.52 10.10
CA ILE A 56 6.95 -4.14 10.14
C ILE A 56 7.09 -5.12 11.29
N ALA A 57 6.56 -4.82 12.47
CA ALA A 57 6.54 -5.76 13.58
C ALA A 57 5.79 -7.04 13.20
N PHE A 58 4.62 -6.90 12.58
CA PHE A 58 3.84 -8.03 12.09
C PHE A 58 4.58 -8.85 11.02
N LEU A 59 5.25 -8.19 10.07
CA LEU A 59 6.00 -8.88 9.00
C LEU A 59 7.15 -9.72 9.55
N ARG A 60 7.86 -9.22 10.57
CA ARG A 60 8.95 -9.95 11.24
C ARG A 60 8.45 -11.22 11.93
N ASP A 61 7.23 -11.18 12.46
CA ASP A 61 6.59 -12.29 13.20
C ASP A 61 5.50 -13.00 12.38
N ALA A 62 5.44 -12.77 11.05
CA ALA A 62 4.36 -13.26 10.18
C ALA A 62 4.18 -14.79 10.25
N GLU A 63 5.26 -15.55 10.40
CA GLU A 63 5.20 -17.00 10.54
C GLU A 63 4.42 -17.43 11.78
N GLN A 64 4.61 -16.76 12.93
CA GLN A 64 3.86 -17.04 14.16
C GLN A 64 2.38 -16.76 13.99
N HIS A 65 2.04 -15.69 13.27
CA HIS A 65 0.66 -15.25 13.10
C HIS A 65 -0.11 -16.06 12.05
N LEU A 66 0.52 -16.33 10.92
CA LEU A 66 -0.18 -16.78 9.71
C LEU A 66 0.14 -18.20 9.27
N SER A 67 1.16 -18.88 9.84
CA SER A 67 1.48 -20.26 9.45
C SER A 67 0.35 -21.21 9.78
N LEU A 68 0.19 -22.21 8.93
CA LEU A 68 -0.66 -23.37 9.17
C LEU A 68 0.18 -24.55 9.66
N PRO A 69 -0.39 -25.53 10.36
CA PRO A 69 0.35 -26.71 10.80
C PRO A 69 1.07 -27.41 9.63
N GLY A 70 2.41 -27.49 9.71
CA GLY A 70 3.24 -28.11 8.68
C GLY A 70 3.60 -27.21 7.48
N GLU A 71 3.16 -25.95 7.46
CA GLU A 71 3.56 -24.97 6.45
C GLU A 71 4.48 -23.91 7.09
N SER A 72 5.51 -23.48 6.36
CA SER A 72 6.32 -22.30 6.68
C SER A 72 5.93 -21.14 5.79
N ILE A 73 6.09 -19.92 6.27
CA ILE A 73 5.84 -18.69 5.53
C ILE A 73 7.17 -17.94 5.37
N ALA A 74 7.59 -17.75 4.14
CA ALA A 74 8.74 -16.92 3.80
C ALA A 74 8.26 -15.69 3.04
N LEU A 75 8.26 -14.54 3.70
CA LEU A 75 7.89 -13.26 3.07
C LEU A 75 9.07 -12.57 2.40
N GLY A 76 10.28 -13.12 2.46
CA GLY A 76 11.46 -12.52 1.86
C GLY A 76 11.75 -11.10 2.35
N LEU A 77 11.36 -10.76 3.59
CA LEU A 77 11.54 -9.43 4.16
C LEU A 77 13.00 -9.02 4.13
N GLN A 78 13.28 -7.87 3.53
CA GLN A 78 14.59 -7.23 3.50
C GLN A 78 14.43 -5.79 4.00
N GLU A 79 15.36 -5.35 4.87
CA GLU A 79 15.30 -4.05 5.53
C GLU A 79 16.56 -3.20 5.23
N PRO A 80 16.94 -2.94 3.97
CA PRO A 80 18.09 -2.08 3.67
C PRO A 80 17.77 -0.59 3.82
N GLY A 81 16.51 -0.25 4.07
CA GLY A 81 16.01 1.11 4.23
C GLY A 81 15.34 1.69 2.99
N TYR A 82 14.78 2.87 3.19
CA TYR A 82 14.35 3.80 2.15
C TYR A 82 15.25 5.03 2.20
N LEU A 83 15.73 5.47 1.05
CA LEU A 83 16.54 6.67 0.92
C LEU A 83 15.84 7.68 0.03
N TYR A 84 15.38 8.77 0.62
CA TYR A 84 14.89 9.94 -0.10
C TYR A 84 16.04 10.91 -0.32
N LEU A 85 16.26 11.31 -1.57
CA LEU A 85 17.19 12.37 -1.91
C LEU A 85 16.46 13.69 -2.10
N ALA A 86 17.09 14.79 -1.75
CA ALA A 86 16.52 16.13 -1.87
C ALA A 86 17.52 17.08 -2.53
N GLN A 87 17.04 17.88 -3.46
CA GLN A 87 17.70 19.07 -3.98
C GLN A 87 17.55 20.24 -3.00
N PRO A 88 18.31 21.35 -3.14
CA PRO A 88 18.30 22.45 -2.16
C PRO A 88 16.92 22.98 -1.80
N GLU A 89 16.02 23.10 -2.77
CA GLU A 89 14.65 23.59 -2.59
C GLU A 89 13.74 22.64 -1.78
N GLN A 90 14.07 21.35 -1.73
CA GLN A 90 13.31 20.32 -1.04
C GLN A 90 13.79 20.07 0.41
N VAL A 91 14.96 20.62 0.80
CA VAL A 91 15.60 20.38 2.10
C VAL A 91 14.69 20.73 3.28
N SER A 92 14.06 21.89 3.24
CA SER A 92 13.21 22.37 4.33
C SER A 92 12.01 21.43 4.59
N ALA A 93 11.43 20.91 3.54
CA ALA A 93 10.34 19.96 3.60
C ALA A 93 10.81 18.61 4.15
N LEU A 94 11.97 18.10 3.70
CA LEU A 94 12.57 16.86 4.20
C LEU A 94 12.93 16.95 5.70
N GLN A 95 13.48 18.08 6.15
CA GLN A 95 13.77 18.33 7.55
C GLN A 95 12.50 18.43 8.41
N THR A 96 11.42 18.99 7.89
CA THR A 96 10.13 19.05 8.57
C THR A 96 9.54 17.65 8.72
N ALA A 97 9.55 16.85 7.66
CA ALA A 97 9.12 15.45 7.69
C ALA A 97 9.95 14.64 8.70
N HIS A 98 11.27 14.80 8.69
CA HIS A 98 12.16 14.12 9.63
C HIS A 98 11.82 14.41 11.10
N LYS A 99 11.50 15.65 11.45
CA LYS A 99 11.09 16.01 12.83
C LYS A 99 9.82 15.25 13.24
N ILE A 100 8.82 15.20 12.38
CA ILE A 100 7.56 14.46 12.63
C ILE A 100 7.84 12.97 12.80
N GLN A 101 8.64 12.39 11.91
CA GLN A 101 9.02 10.98 11.91
C GLN A 101 9.76 10.61 13.20
N LYS A 102 10.73 11.42 13.63
CA LYS A 102 11.44 11.21 14.91
C LYS A 102 10.53 11.32 16.12
N GLN A 103 9.60 12.29 16.13
CA GLN A 103 8.61 12.42 17.20
C GLN A 103 7.67 11.21 17.28
N ALA A 104 7.35 10.60 16.12
CA ALA A 104 6.56 9.38 16.05
C ALA A 104 7.38 8.09 16.29
N GLY A 105 8.68 8.20 16.60
CA GLY A 105 9.56 7.07 16.92
C GLY A 105 10.13 6.34 15.71
N ALA A 106 10.05 6.90 14.49
CA ALA A 106 10.69 6.32 13.32
C ALA A 106 12.22 6.44 13.41
N ASP A 107 12.92 5.38 13.01
CA ASP A 107 14.37 5.33 13.02
C ASP A 107 14.95 5.83 11.70
N VAL A 108 14.97 7.14 11.54
CA VAL A 108 15.36 7.85 10.32
C VAL A 108 16.52 8.80 10.61
N ALA A 109 17.50 8.87 9.72
CA ALA A 109 18.64 9.78 9.77
C ALA A 109 18.68 10.70 8.55
N LEU A 110 19.09 11.95 8.77
CA LEU A 110 19.48 12.88 7.69
C LEU A 110 20.95 12.69 7.37
N LEU A 111 21.29 12.59 6.10
CA LEU A 111 22.65 12.35 5.60
C LEU A 111 23.06 13.50 4.66
N GLU A 112 24.13 14.17 4.99
CA GLU A 112 24.79 15.14 4.11
C GLU A 112 25.43 14.43 2.91
N PRO A 113 25.71 15.13 1.78
CA PRO A 113 26.24 14.51 0.56
C PRO A 113 27.51 13.69 0.77
N GLU A 114 28.40 14.13 1.66
CA GLU A 114 29.63 13.39 1.95
C GLU A 114 29.35 12.05 2.63
N ALA A 115 28.40 11.99 3.56
CA ALA A 115 27.97 10.74 4.21
C ALA A 115 27.28 9.79 3.22
N LEU A 116 26.53 10.35 2.26
CA LEU A 116 25.93 9.58 1.16
C LEU A 116 26.99 8.95 0.26
N ARG A 117 28.03 9.70 -0.16
CA ARG A 117 29.17 9.19 -0.96
C ARG A 117 29.91 8.04 -0.25
N GLN A 118 30.14 8.20 1.05
CA GLN A 118 30.82 7.17 1.83
C GLN A 118 29.98 5.89 1.96
N ARG A 119 28.68 6.03 2.14
CA ARG A 119 27.77 4.90 2.33
C ARG A 119 27.41 4.20 1.02
N TYR A 120 27.26 4.96 -0.06
CA TYR A 120 26.84 4.52 -1.39
C TYR A 120 27.79 5.05 -2.48
N PRO A 121 29.01 4.47 -2.62
CA PRO A 121 30.01 4.97 -3.57
C PRO A 121 29.56 4.94 -5.03
N TRP A 122 28.53 4.17 -5.36
CA TRP A 122 27.90 4.09 -6.67
C TRP A 122 26.90 5.22 -6.96
N LEU A 123 26.57 6.04 -5.97
CA LEU A 123 25.57 7.10 -6.07
C LEU A 123 26.22 8.44 -6.43
N ASN A 124 25.78 9.06 -7.50
CA ASN A 124 26.13 10.46 -7.78
C ASN A 124 25.26 11.39 -6.91
N VAL A 125 25.89 12.24 -6.15
CA VAL A 125 25.26 13.19 -5.21
C VAL A 125 25.64 14.65 -5.48
N ASP A 126 26.13 14.98 -6.68
CA ASP A 126 26.67 16.33 -6.97
C ASP A 126 25.59 17.42 -6.94
N ASP A 127 24.34 17.04 -7.24
CA ASP A 127 23.15 17.91 -7.20
C ASP A 127 22.25 17.63 -5.98
N VAL A 128 22.67 16.74 -5.05
CA VAL A 128 21.93 16.41 -3.84
C VAL A 128 22.36 17.30 -2.69
N ALA A 129 21.42 17.90 -2.00
CA ALA A 129 21.68 18.71 -0.81
C ALA A 129 21.49 17.95 0.49
N LEU A 130 20.62 16.93 0.53
CA LEU A 130 20.32 16.14 1.73
C LEU A 130 19.71 14.79 1.35
N GLY A 131 19.98 13.75 2.15
CA GLY A 131 19.29 12.48 2.10
C GLY A 131 18.55 12.19 3.40
N SER A 132 17.41 11.49 3.32
CA SER A 132 16.71 10.95 4.48
C SER A 132 16.67 9.44 4.36
N LEU A 133 17.35 8.74 5.27
CA LEU A 133 17.48 7.29 5.25
C LEU A 133 16.80 6.65 6.46
N GLY A 134 15.87 5.72 6.18
CA GLY A 134 15.39 4.80 7.21
C GLY A 134 16.47 3.79 7.59
N LEU A 135 16.85 3.80 8.87
CA LEU A 135 17.94 2.95 9.39
C LEU A 135 17.46 1.56 9.78
N SER A 136 16.19 1.43 10.13
CA SER A 136 15.55 0.16 10.46
C SER A 136 14.04 0.20 10.16
N GLY A 137 13.43 -0.98 9.95
CA GLY A 137 11.99 -1.11 9.75
C GLY A 137 11.50 -0.61 8.39
N GLU A 138 12.38 -0.48 7.41
CA GLU A 138 12.06 -0.05 6.05
C GLU A 138 12.74 -0.92 5.01
N GLY A 139 12.05 -1.19 3.91
CA GLY A 139 12.53 -2.02 2.82
C GLY A 139 11.41 -2.62 1.99
N TRP A 140 11.44 -3.94 1.74
CA TRP A 140 10.44 -4.63 0.93
C TRP A 140 10.26 -6.09 1.33
N PHE A 141 9.19 -6.69 0.84
CA PHE A 141 8.80 -8.06 1.13
C PHE A 141 7.98 -8.66 -0.01
N ASP A 142 7.68 -9.96 0.06
CA ASP A 142 6.77 -10.63 -0.89
C ASP A 142 5.30 -10.34 -0.51
N GLY A 143 4.71 -9.33 -1.14
CA GLY A 143 3.32 -8.93 -0.93
C GLY A 143 2.31 -9.98 -1.36
N PRO A 144 2.42 -10.60 -2.54
CA PRO A 144 1.61 -11.75 -2.92
C PRO A 144 1.63 -12.88 -1.89
N ALA A 145 2.79 -13.26 -1.36
CA ALA A 145 2.92 -14.26 -0.31
C ALA A 145 2.19 -13.84 0.98
N LEU A 146 2.33 -12.57 1.41
CA LEU A 146 1.59 -12.04 2.56
C LEU A 146 0.07 -12.12 2.35
N HIS A 147 -0.41 -11.71 1.19
CA HIS A 147 -1.83 -11.79 0.85
C HIS A 147 -2.34 -13.23 0.92
N GLN A 148 -1.63 -14.18 0.30
CA GLN A 148 -2.00 -15.59 0.32
C GLN A 148 -1.96 -16.17 1.74
N ALA A 149 -1.00 -15.76 2.57
CA ALA A 149 -0.91 -16.19 3.96
C ALA A 149 -2.14 -15.74 4.77
N PHE A 150 -2.55 -14.46 4.67
CA PHE A 150 -3.79 -13.98 5.27
C PHE A 150 -5.01 -14.76 4.80
N LEU A 151 -5.14 -14.96 3.49
CA LEU A 151 -6.28 -15.66 2.90
C LEU A 151 -6.37 -17.10 3.37
N LYS A 152 -5.28 -17.85 3.29
CA LYS A 152 -5.22 -19.26 3.74
C LYS A 152 -5.57 -19.38 5.23
N LYS A 153 -4.98 -18.50 6.06
CA LYS A 153 -5.22 -18.53 7.50
C LYS A 153 -6.68 -18.18 7.84
N ALA A 154 -7.26 -17.17 7.19
CA ALA A 154 -8.66 -16.81 7.33
C ALA A 154 -9.59 -17.98 6.96
N MET A 155 -9.33 -18.63 5.83
CA MET A 155 -10.11 -19.80 5.40
C MET A 155 -9.97 -20.97 6.36
N ALA A 156 -8.78 -21.24 6.90
CA ALA A 156 -8.56 -22.26 7.92
C ALA A 156 -9.33 -21.97 9.23
N GLN A 157 -9.66 -20.70 9.49
CA GLN A 157 -10.51 -20.26 10.61
C GLN A 157 -12.01 -20.22 10.28
N GLY A 158 -12.42 -20.69 9.10
CA GLY A 158 -13.82 -20.80 8.71
C GLY A 158 -14.37 -19.68 7.83
N VAL A 159 -13.53 -18.74 7.39
CA VAL A 159 -13.94 -17.75 6.39
C VAL A 159 -14.30 -18.45 5.08
N GLN A 160 -15.48 -18.15 4.55
CA GLN A 160 -15.92 -18.66 3.26
C GLN A 160 -15.50 -17.73 2.14
N ARG A 161 -14.87 -18.25 1.08
CA ARG A 161 -14.56 -17.49 -0.13
C ARG A 161 -15.55 -17.88 -1.24
N LEU A 162 -16.23 -16.89 -1.79
CA LEU A 162 -17.10 -17.05 -2.96
C LEU A 162 -16.41 -16.42 -4.18
N HIS A 163 -16.35 -17.19 -5.26
CA HIS A 163 -15.92 -16.68 -6.56
C HIS A 163 -17.13 -16.07 -7.26
N ASP A 164 -17.32 -14.78 -7.06
CA ASP A 164 -18.41 -14.02 -7.66
C ASP A 164 -18.12 -12.52 -7.60
N ARG A 165 -18.94 -11.71 -8.24
CA ARG A 165 -18.82 -10.26 -8.26
C ARG A 165 -20.06 -9.61 -7.66
N VAL A 166 -19.85 -8.65 -6.76
CA VAL A 166 -20.93 -7.80 -6.25
C VAL A 166 -21.43 -6.89 -7.37
N VAL A 167 -22.76 -6.87 -7.57
CA VAL A 167 -23.43 -6.08 -8.59
C VAL A 167 -24.52 -5.18 -8.03
N GLY A 168 -24.83 -5.27 -6.74
CA GLY A 168 -25.80 -4.42 -6.07
C GLY A 168 -25.76 -4.56 -4.55
N LEU A 169 -26.12 -3.49 -3.87
CA LEU A 169 -26.32 -3.44 -2.43
C LEU A 169 -27.77 -3.04 -2.15
N VAL A 170 -28.52 -3.94 -1.52
CA VAL A 170 -29.91 -3.65 -1.08
C VAL A 170 -29.83 -2.99 0.27
N HIS A 171 -30.41 -1.79 0.39
CA HIS A 171 -30.31 -1.02 1.62
C HIS A 171 -31.61 -0.27 1.96
N THR A 172 -31.76 0.03 3.23
CA THR A 172 -32.69 1.01 3.79
C THR A 172 -31.97 2.37 3.90
N ALA A 173 -32.60 3.34 4.52
CA ALA A 173 -31.94 4.62 4.81
C ALA A 173 -30.71 4.49 5.73
N THR A 174 -30.63 3.43 6.55
CA THR A 174 -29.60 3.32 7.61
C THR A 174 -28.80 2.03 7.58
N GLN A 175 -29.16 1.05 6.75
CA GLN A 175 -28.54 -0.27 6.76
C GLN A 175 -28.51 -0.94 5.39
N ILE A 176 -27.42 -1.61 5.07
CA ILE A 176 -27.37 -2.60 4.00
C ILE A 176 -28.03 -3.89 4.53
N THR A 177 -29.00 -4.42 3.79
CA THR A 177 -29.73 -5.64 4.17
C THR A 177 -29.27 -6.86 3.39
N ALA A 178 -28.83 -6.67 2.14
CA ALA A 178 -28.34 -7.76 1.31
C ALA A 178 -27.32 -7.29 0.27
N VAL A 179 -26.48 -8.23 -0.17
CA VAL A 179 -25.52 -8.07 -1.27
C VAL A 179 -25.97 -8.92 -2.44
N GLN A 180 -26.13 -8.31 -3.61
CA GLN A 180 -26.51 -9.00 -4.85
C GLN A 180 -25.26 -9.37 -5.64
N LEU A 181 -25.19 -10.61 -6.10
CA LEU A 181 -24.08 -11.18 -6.84
C LEU A 181 -24.42 -11.35 -8.32
N ALA A 182 -23.39 -11.33 -9.17
CA ALA A 182 -23.53 -11.50 -10.61
C ALA A 182 -24.14 -12.85 -11.01
N SER A 183 -23.95 -13.89 -10.20
CA SER A 183 -24.63 -15.21 -10.37
C SER A 183 -26.12 -15.18 -10.14
N GLY A 184 -26.71 -14.06 -9.66
CA GLY A 184 -28.10 -13.95 -9.24
C GLY A 184 -28.35 -14.31 -7.77
N VAL A 185 -27.33 -14.75 -7.04
CA VAL A 185 -27.44 -15.03 -5.60
C VAL A 185 -27.56 -13.72 -4.83
N THR A 186 -28.41 -13.72 -3.80
CA THR A 186 -28.53 -12.60 -2.86
C THR A 186 -28.12 -13.07 -1.46
N LEU A 187 -27.08 -12.47 -0.92
CA LEU A 187 -26.56 -12.78 0.42
C LEU A 187 -27.17 -11.80 1.43
N GLN A 188 -27.87 -12.33 2.42
CA GLN A 188 -28.27 -11.56 3.60
C GLN A 188 -27.05 -11.30 4.48
N CYS A 189 -26.88 -10.08 4.97
CA CYS A 189 -25.72 -9.68 5.74
C CYS A 189 -26.10 -8.82 6.94
N GLY A 190 -25.39 -8.99 8.05
CA GLY A 190 -25.47 -8.09 9.20
C GLY A 190 -24.55 -6.88 9.06
N GLN A 191 -23.38 -7.10 8.47
CA GLN A 191 -22.36 -6.05 8.22
C GLN A 191 -21.72 -6.28 6.85
N VAL A 192 -21.32 -5.18 6.20
CA VAL A 192 -20.62 -5.19 4.91
C VAL A 192 -19.34 -4.38 5.02
N VAL A 193 -18.24 -4.97 4.57
CA VAL A 193 -16.96 -4.28 4.41
C VAL A 193 -16.69 -4.08 2.92
N ASN A 194 -16.61 -2.85 2.49
CA ASN A 194 -16.07 -2.53 1.18
C ASN A 194 -14.53 -2.54 1.26
N ALA A 195 -13.94 -3.59 0.70
CA ALA A 195 -12.50 -3.79 0.55
C ALA A 195 -12.15 -4.04 -0.93
N ALA A 196 -12.93 -3.43 -1.84
CA ALA A 196 -12.85 -3.70 -3.27
C ALA A 196 -11.68 -3.01 -3.99
N GLY A 197 -10.73 -2.43 -3.23
CA GLY A 197 -9.52 -1.82 -3.76
C GLY A 197 -9.82 -0.74 -4.80
N PRO A 198 -9.25 -0.80 -6.00
CA PRO A 198 -9.45 0.20 -7.05
C PRO A 198 -10.92 0.40 -7.46
N TRP A 199 -11.77 -0.61 -7.26
CA TRP A 199 -13.21 -0.57 -7.58
C TRP A 199 -14.11 -0.18 -6.40
N ALA A 200 -13.52 0.26 -5.28
CA ALA A 200 -14.26 0.59 -4.08
C ALA A 200 -15.27 1.73 -4.28
N GLY A 201 -14.94 2.72 -5.13
CA GLY A 201 -15.88 3.77 -5.51
C GLY A 201 -17.13 3.24 -6.23
N GLU A 202 -16.94 2.28 -7.15
CA GLU A 202 -18.06 1.64 -7.87
C GLU A 202 -18.95 0.84 -6.92
N VAL A 203 -18.35 0.07 -6.01
CA VAL A 203 -19.11 -0.71 -5.02
C VAL A 203 -19.88 0.21 -4.06
N SER A 204 -19.29 1.32 -3.63
CA SER A 204 -19.95 2.30 -2.76
C SER A 204 -21.15 2.96 -3.48
N ALA A 205 -21.02 3.28 -4.76
CA ALA A 205 -22.07 3.88 -5.56
C ALA A 205 -23.34 2.99 -5.65
N MET A 206 -23.21 1.66 -5.50
CA MET A 206 -24.36 0.74 -5.45
C MET A 206 -25.27 0.98 -4.23
N ALA A 207 -24.77 1.66 -3.19
CA ALA A 207 -25.54 2.10 -2.02
C ALA A 207 -25.80 3.61 -2.02
N GLY A 208 -25.58 4.31 -3.14
CA GLY A 208 -25.72 5.78 -3.24
C GLY A 208 -24.61 6.55 -2.51
N VAL A 209 -23.53 5.90 -2.09
CA VAL A 209 -22.42 6.51 -1.36
C VAL A 209 -21.32 6.95 -2.33
N HIS A 210 -20.95 8.23 -2.28
CA HIS A 210 -19.79 8.73 -3.00
C HIS A 210 -18.50 8.47 -2.20
N LEU A 211 -17.66 7.59 -2.72
CA LEU A 211 -16.31 7.33 -2.20
C LEU A 211 -15.31 7.71 -3.28
N PRO A 212 -14.41 8.69 -3.05
CA PRO A 212 -13.50 9.22 -4.06
C PRO A 212 -12.28 8.29 -4.28
N VAL A 213 -12.53 7.00 -4.52
CA VAL A 213 -11.51 5.99 -4.77
C VAL A 213 -11.66 5.49 -6.19
N VAL A 214 -10.57 5.58 -6.96
CA VAL A 214 -10.53 5.24 -8.39
C VAL A 214 -9.29 4.39 -8.72
N PRO A 215 -9.35 3.56 -9.79
CA PRO A 215 -8.18 2.85 -10.28
C PRO A 215 -7.20 3.83 -10.96
N ALA A 216 -5.99 3.94 -10.44
CA ALA A 216 -4.91 4.73 -11.02
C ALA A 216 -3.76 3.81 -11.44
N ARG A 217 -3.51 3.71 -12.75
CA ARG A 217 -2.46 2.86 -13.30
C ARG A 217 -1.07 3.33 -12.87
N ARG A 218 -0.20 2.38 -12.57
CA ARG A 218 1.24 2.57 -12.34
C ARG A 218 2.02 1.54 -13.12
N THR A 219 3.05 1.96 -13.84
CA THR A 219 3.97 1.09 -14.56
C THR A 219 5.21 0.81 -13.72
N VAL A 220 5.67 -0.41 -13.74
CA VAL A 220 6.94 -0.84 -13.11
C VAL A 220 7.79 -1.50 -14.18
N PHE A 221 9.02 -1.01 -14.33
CA PHE A 221 10.01 -1.54 -15.25
C PHE A 221 10.99 -2.47 -14.52
N VAL A 222 11.31 -3.60 -15.14
CA VAL A 222 12.34 -4.53 -14.67
C VAL A 222 13.61 -4.27 -15.47
N LEU A 223 14.67 -3.98 -14.75
CA LEU A 223 15.94 -3.56 -15.33
C LEU A 223 17.03 -4.57 -14.98
N SER A 224 17.93 -4.84 -15.91
CA SER A 224 19.20 -5.51 -15.61
C SER A 224 20.35 -4.53 -15.71
N CYS A 225 21.32 -4.68 -14.82
CA CYS A 225 22.56 -3.91 -14.79
C CYS A 225 23.74 -4.87 -14.57
N PRO A 226 24.83 -4.74 -15.35
CA PRO A 226 26.01 -5.59 -15.16
C PRO A 226 26.69 -5.39 -13.80
N GLU A 227 26.64 -4.18 -13.26
CA GLU A 227 27.29 -3.82 -12.00
C GLU A 227 26.31 -3.93 -10.83
N PRO A 228 26.64 -4.65 -9.76
CA PRO A 228 25.80 -4.74 -8.58
C PRO A 228 25.82 -3.44 -7.79
N LEU A 229 24.67 -3.01 -7.29
CA LEU A 229 24.55 -1.87 -6.39
C LEU A 229 24.62 -2.38 -4.93
N ALA A 230 25.78 -2.32 -4.32
CA ALA A 230 25.98 -2.84 -2.97
C ALA A 230 25.14 -2.07 -1.95
N ASN A 231 24.42 -2.80 -1.07
CA ASN A 231 23.57 -2.25 -0.01
C ASN A 231 22.55 -1.21 -0.49
N CYS A 232 22.07 -1.37 -1.73
CA CYS A 232 21.10 -0.45 -2.33
C CYS A 232 19.79 -0.46 -1.53
N PRO A 233 19.34 0.68 -0.94
CA PRO A 233 18.02 0.82 -0.36
C PRO A 233 16.97 0.96 -1.45
N LEU A 234 15.70 1.09 -1.09
CA LEU A 234 14.75 1.68 -2.02
C LEU A 234 15.06 3.18 -2.12
N LEU A 235 15.50 3.57 -3.29
CA LEU A 235 15.93 4.94 -3.58
C LEU A 235 14.78 5.74 -4.21
N ILE A 236 14.54 6.94 -3.69
CA ILE A 236 13.61 7.92 -4.27
C ILE A 236 14.44 9.12 -4.70
N ASP A 237 14.42 9.40 -5.98
CA ASP A 237 15.14 10.54 -6.58
C ASP A 237 14.31 11.83 -6.49
N PRO A 238 14.94 13.00 -6.37
CA PRO A 238 14.23 14.29 -6.38
C PRO A 238 13.37 14.55 -7.64
N THR A 239 13.68 13.86 -8.75
CA THR A 239 12.92 13.96 -10.02
C THR A 239 11.68 13.07 -10.06
N GLY A 240 11.42 12.27 -8.97
CA GLY A 240 10.17 11.51 -8.80
C GLY A 240 10.23 10.04 -9.19
N TRP A 241 11.33 9.53 -9.76
CA TRP A 241 11.46 8.08 -9.95
C TRP A 241 11.98 7.39 -8.68
N TRP A 242 11.66 6.12 -8.59
CA TRP A 242 12.16 5.24 -7.55
C TRP A 242 12.82 4.00 -8.13
N LEU A 243 13.74 3.39 -7.37
CA LEU A 243 14.44 2.17 -7.78
C LEU A 243 14.75 1.32 -6.55
N ARG A 244 14.65 -0.01 -6.68
CA ARG A 244 15.14 -0.97 -5.71
C ARG A 244 15.62 -2.27 -6.34
N PRO A 245 16.47 -3.03 -5.66
CA PRO A 245 16.81 -4.39 -6.05
C PRO A 245 15.61 -5.35 -6.01
N GLU A 246 15.57 -6.29 -6.96
CA GLU A 246 14.62 -7.40 -7.00
C GLU A 246 15.34 -8.66 -7.50
N GLY A 247 15.87 -9.47 -6.57
CA GLY A 247 16.74 -10.59 -6.91
C GLY A 247 18.00 -10.15 -7.67
N ARG A 248 18.18 -10.65 -8.90
CA ARG A 248 19.28 -10.22 -9.78
C ARG A 248 18.96 -8.99 -10.63
N PHE A 249 17.75 -8.50 -10.55
CA PHE A 249 17.25 -7.35 -11.30
C PHE A 249 17.12 -6.13 -10.39
N LEU A 250 16.81 -5.01 -11.01
CA LEU A 250 16.29 -3.82 -10.36
C LEU A 250 14.86 -3.62 -10.85
N ILE A 251 14.02 -3.03 -10.03
CA ILE A 251 12.73 -2.51 -10.45
C ILE A 251 12.66 -1.02 -10.21
N SER A 252 11.99 -0.31 -11.13
CA SER A 252 11.87 1.13 -11.13
C SER A 252 10.50 1.56 -11.63
N GLY A 253 10.04 2.70 -11.17
CA GLY A 253 8.86 3.39 -11.67
C GLY A 253 8.96 4.88 -11.39
N ALA A 254 8.03 5.63 -11.94
CA ALA A 254 7.94 7.08 -11.75
C ALA A 254 6.46 7.50 -11.64
N GLU A 255 6.23 8.80 -11.48
CA GLU A 255 4.87 9.33 -11.64
C GLU A 255 4.39 9.07 -13.08
N PRO A 256 3.12 8.62 -13.25
CA PRO A 256 2.61 8.31 -14.57
C PRO A 256 2.41 9.57 -15.40
N LEU A 257 2.69 9.47 -16.70
CA LEU A 257 2.41 10.54 -17.67
C LEU A 257 0.90 10.72 -17.91
N GLN A 258 0.13 9.64 -17.77
CA GLN A 258 -1.32 9.61 -17.92
C GLN A 258 -1.96 9.26 -16.59
N THR A 259 -2.86 10.12 -16.10
CA THR A 259 -3.44 10.03 -14.75
C THR A 259 -4.94 9.79 -14.76
N GLU A 260 -5.57 9.63 -15.94
CA GLU A 260 -7.00 9.38 -16.06
C GLU A 260 -7.37 8.07 -15.34
N PRO A 261 -8.45 8.07 -14.55
CA PRO A 261 -8.92 6.86 -13.90
C PRO A 261 -9.35 5.77 -14.89
N GLY A 262 -9.03 4.52 -14.58
CA GLY A 262 -9.53 3.37 -15.35
C GLY A 262 -8.81 3.12 -16.68
N LEU A 263 -7.64 3.69 -16.92
CA LEU A 263 -6.78 3.32 -18.04
C LEU A 263 -6.55 1.80 -18.05
N PRO A 264 -6.35 1.17 -19.23
CA PRO A 264 -6.09 -0.26 -19.31
C PRO A 264 -4.92 -0.70 -18.43
N LEU A 265 -5.03 -1.91 -17.83
CA LEU A 265 -3.98 -2.48 -16.98
C LEU A 265 -2.85 -3.06 -17.84
N GLU A 266 -2.20 -2.20 -18.58
CA GLU A 266 -1.07 -2.49 -19.45
C GLU A 266 0.05 -1.48 -19.14
N PRO A 267 1.33 -1.89 -19.23
CA PRO A 267 2.45 -0.97 -19.04
C PRO A 267 2.41 0.20 -20.03
N ASP A 268 2.64 1.39 -19.53
CA ASP A 268 2.83 2.56 -20.39
C ASP A 268 4.31 2.69 -20.76
N TRP A 269 4.64 2.20 -21.94
CA TRP A 269 6.02 2.27 -22.44
C TRP A 269 6.48 3.68 -22.78
N SER A 270 5.59 4.66 -22.89
CA SER A 270 5.98 6.07 -23.09
C SER A 270 6.62 6.68 -21.84
N GLU A 271 6.38 6.09 -20.66
CA GLU A 271 7.04 6.46 -19.41
C GLU A 271 8.53 6.07 -19.39
N TRP A 272 8.95 5.13 -20.28
CA TRP A 272 10.34 4.78 -20.47
C TRP A 272 10.91 5.55 -21.68
N ASN A 273 11.59 6.64 -21.44
CA ASN A 273 12.14 7.53 -22.47
C ASN A 273 13.59 7.92 -22.12
N ASP A 274 14.22 8.70 -23.03
CA ASP A 274 15.61 9.13 -22.85
C ASP A 274 15.83 10.00 -21.60
N GLU A 275 14.81 10.76 -21.17
CA GLU A 275 14.87 11.58 -19.97
C GLU A 275 14.89 10.72 -18.72
N GLN A 276 14.00 9.72 -18.63
CA GLN A 276 13.96 8.75 -17.54
C GLN A 276 15.27 7.96 -17.45
N TRP A 277 15.74 7.42 -18.57
CA TRP A 277 17.00 6.71 -18.60
C TRP A 277 18.19 7.61 -18.26
N GLY A 278 18.24 8.83 -18.81
CA GLY A 278 19.29 9.81 -18.52
C GLY A 278 19.35 10.21 -17.06
N SER A 279 18.19 10.40 -16.40
CA SER A 279 18.09 10.70 -14.98
C SER A 279 18.60 9.56 -14.10
N LEU A 280 18.22 8.30 -14.43
CA LEU A 280 18.73 7.09 -13.74
C LEU A 280 20.25 6.98 -13.89
N ALA A 281 20.79 7.15 -15.12
CA ALA A 281 22.23 7.05 -15.42
C ALA A 281 23.03 8.21 -14.78
N HIS A 282 22.44 9.41 -14.68
CA HIS A 282 23.05 10.52 -13.96
C HIS A 282 23.21 10.21 -12.46
N ARG A 283 22.13 9.72 -11.84
CA ARG A 283 22.12 9.39 -10.40
C ARG A 283 22.96 8.17 -10.07
N ILE A 284 22.94 7.17 -10.93
CA ILE A 284 23.69 5.91 -10.76
C ILE A 284 24.45 5.62 -12.05
N PRO A 285 25.72 6.04 -12.19
CA PRO A 285 26.47 5.92 -13.44
C PRO A 285 26.54 4.49 -14.02
N ALA A 286 26.53 3.48 -13.18
CA ALA A 286 26.46 2.08 -13.60
C ALA A 286 25.22 1.76 -14.45
N LEU A 287 24.12 2.50 -14.29
CA LEU A 287 22.88 2.33 -15.04
C LEU A 287 22.95 2.89 -16.47
N ALA A 288 24.06 3.53 -16.87
CA ALA A 288 24.27 3.85 -18.28
C ALA A 288 24.28 2.61 -19.18
N ALA A 289 24.61 1.42 -18.62
CA ALA A 289 24.61 0.14 -19.30
C ALA A 289 23.38 -0.75 -19.01
N LEU A 290 22.33 -0.19 -18.39
CA LEU A 290 21.12 -0.95 -18.07
C LEU A 290 20.38 -1.42 -19.34
N ARG A 291 19.56 -2.49 -19.15
CA ARG A 291 18.58 -2.95 -20.14
C ARG A 291 17.23 -3.08 -19.49
N VAL A 292 16.18 -2.69 -20.21
CA VAL A 292 14.80 -2.98 -19.80
C VAL A 292 14.47 -4.39 -20.25
N GLU A 293 14.21 -5.26 -19.31
CA GLU A 293 13.89 -6.68 -19.56
C GLU A 293 12.40 -6.88 -19.81
N ARG A 294 11.57 -6.22 -19.04
CA ARG A 294 10.10 -6.27 -19.10
C ARG A 294 9.48 -5.14 -18.29
N ALA A 295 8.17 -4.98 -18.40
CA ALA A 295 7.38 -4.13 -17.55
C ALA A 295 6.07 -4.82 -17.16
N TRP A 296 5.45 -4.35 -16.07
CA TRP A 296 4.08 -4.67 -15.74
C TRP A 296 3.35 -3.42 -15.24
N ALA A 297 2.02 -3.47 -15.23
CA ALA A 297 1.21 -2.41 -14.64
C ALA A 297 0.37 -2.95 -13.49
N GLY A 298 0.11 -2.09 -12.50
CA GLY A 298 -0.80 -2.32 -11.40
C GLY A 298 -1.71 -1.12 -11.19
N TYR A 299 -2.88 -1.33 -10.55
CA TYR A 299 -3.69 -0.22 -10.11
C TYR A 299 -3.38 0.14 -8.66
N TYR A 300 -3.16 1.43 -8.41
CA TYR A 300 -3.40 1.99 -7.09
C TYR A 300 -4.90 2.18 -6.90
N GLU A 301 -5.38 1.95 -5.70
CA GLU A 301 -6.68 2.39 -5.22
C GLU A 301 -6.55 3.85 -4.79
N MET A 302 -6.57 4.77 -5.76
CA MET A 302 -6.26 6.17 -5.52
C MET A 302 -7.44 6.88 -4.86
N ASN A 303 -7.24 7.35 -3.62
CA ASN A 303 -8.15 8.29 -2.99
C ASN A 303 -7.85 9.70 -3.51
N THR A 304 -8.68 10.21 -4.39
CA THR A 304 -8.48 11.51 -5.06
C THR A 304 -8.73 12.70 -4.14
N PHE A 305 -9.26 12.49 -2.94
CA PHE A 305 -9.51 13.56 -1.98
C PHE A 305 -8.23 14.00 -1.25
N ASP A 306 -7.46 13.02 -0.73
CA ASP A 306 -6.29 13.35 0.09
C ASP A 306 -5.16 12.30 0.04
N HIS A 307 -5.26 11.31 -0.84
CA HIS A 307 -4.30 10.21 -1.00
C HIS A 307 -4.10 9.36 0.26
N ASN A 308 -5.04 9.39 1.21
CA ASN A 308 -5.01 8.58 2.43
C ASN A 308 -6.18 7.61 2.50
N ALA A 309 -5.97 6.50 3.20
CA ALA A 309 -6.96 5.43 3.32
C ALA A 309 -8.26 5.91 3.98
N VAL A 310 -9.36 5.27 3.62
CA VAL A 310 -10.64 5.37 4.35
C VAL A 310 -10.83 4.08 5.13
N ILE A 311 -10.82 4.19 6.48
CA ILE A 311 -10.95 3.05 7.40
C ILE A 311 -12.04 3.36 8.43
N GLY A 312 -13.05 2.49 8.52
CA GLY A 312 -14.11 2.61 9.53
C GLY A 312 -15.52 2.62 8.95
N PRO A 313 -16.55 2.93 9.77
CA PRO A 313 -17.94 2.91 9.37
C PRO A 313 -18.33 4.09 8.50
N HIS A 314 -19.41 3.92 7.73
CA HIS A 314 -20.14 5.03 7.13
C HIS A 314 -21.01 5.73 8.19
N PRO A 315 -21.11 7.06 8.21
CA PRO A 315 -21.83 7.78 9.26
C PRO A 315 -23.34 7.51 9.27
N GLU A 316 -23.94 7.24 8.11
CA GLU A 316 -25.41 7.04 7.99
C GLU A 316 -25.79 5.56 7.80
N LEU A 317 -25.06 4.82 6.94
CA LEU A 317 -25.26 3.38 6.74
C LEU A 317 -24.47 2.62 7.82
N GLN A 318 -25.06 2.44 8.99
CA GLN A 318 -24.43 2.01 10.23
C GLN A 318 -23.69 0.67 10.18
N ASN A 319 -23.97 -0.16 9.19
CA ASN A 319 -23.34 -1.47 8.99
C ASN A 319 -22.48 -1.57 7.73
N LEU A 320 -22.21 -0.44 7.08
CA LEU A 320 -21.27 -0.35 5.97
C LEU A 320 -19.92 0.18 6.48
N TYR A 321 -18.86 -0.58 6.21
CA TYR A 321 -17.50 -0.25 6.61
C TYR A 321 -16.58 -0.16 5.39
N PHE A 322 -15.49 0.61 5.52
CA PHE A 322 -14.49 0.83 4.47
C PHE A 322 -13.11 0.43 4.93
N ILE A 323 -12.33 -0.12 4.02
CA ILE A 323 -10.89 -0.34 4.14
C ILE A 323 -10.26 -0.29 2.75
N ASN A 324 -10.06 0.91 2.22
CA ASN A 324 -9.59 1.15 0.86
C ASN A 324 -9.02 2.57 0.68
N GLY A 325 -8.58 2.89 -0.54
CA GLY A 325 -8.05 4.21 -0.86
C GLY A 325 -6.64 4.48 -0.35
N PHE A 326 -5.81 3.45 -0.18
CA PHE A 326 -4.47 3.58 0.38
C PHE A 326 -3.45 4.23 -0.57
N SER A 327 -3.80 4.53 -1.80
CA SER A 327 -3.02 5.35 -2.72
C SER A 327 -1.53 4.94 -2.81
N GLY A 328 -1.25 3.62 -2.94
CA GLY A 328 0.09 3.07 -3.09
C GLY A 328 0.73 2.49 -1.82
N HIS A 329 0.23 2.77 -0.61
CA HIS A 329 0.85 2.28 0.63
C HIS A 329 0.03 1.21 1.38
N GLY A 330 -0.94 0.58 0.69
CA GLY A 330 -1.84 -0.41 1.30
C GLY A 330 -1.16 -1.68 1.79
N MET A 331 -0.21 -2.24 1.05
CA MET A 331 0.39 -3.52 1.42
C MET A 331 1.07 -3.49 2.79
N GLN A 332 1.85 -2.46 3.07
CA GLN A 332 2.54 -2.29 4.35
C GLN A 332 1.58 -2.03 5.53
N HIS A 333 0.40 -1.48 5.27
CA HIS A 333 -0.60 -1.16 6.28
C HIS A 333 -1.63 -2.28 6.50
N ALA A 334 -1.64 -3.32 5.66
CA ALA A 334 -2.71 -4.32 5.62
C ALA A 334 -2.98 -5.00 6.97
N ALA A 335 -1.92 -5.36 7.70
CA ALA A 335 -2.06 -6.01 9.01
C ALA A 335 -2.70 -5.08 10.04
N GLY A 336 -2.17 -3.86 10.20
CA GLY A 336 -2.64 -2.88 11.19
C GLY A 336 -4.01 -2.32 10.85
N ALA A 337 -4.26 -1.99 9.59
CA ALA A 337 -5.55 -1.49 9.12
C ALA A 337 -6.66 -2.55 9.27
N GLY A 338 -6.33 -3.81 8.93
CA GLY A 338 -7.26 -4.93 9.10
C GLY A 338 -7.62 -5.17 10.56
N LEU A 339 -6.65 -5.08 11.47
CA LEU A 339 -6.89 -5.15 12.92
C LEU A 339 -7.79 -4.01 13.39
N ALA A 340 -7.41 -2.78 13.08
CA ALA A 340 -8.15 -1.59 13.50
C ALA A 340 -9.62 -1.62 13.04
N LEU A 341 -9.87 -2.06 11.81
CA LEU A 341 -11.23 -2.22 11.31
C LEU A 341 -11.98 -3.36 12.02
N ALA A 342 -11.34 -4.51 12.23
CA ALA A 342 -11.94 -5.64 12.94
C ALA A 342 -12.32 -5.27 14.39
N GLU A 343 -11.44 -4.56 15.10
CA GLU A 343 -11.75 -4.02 16.43
C GLU A 343 -12.93 -3.05 16.38
N TRP A 344 -12.96 -2.16 15.40
CA TRP A 344 -14.06 -1.22 15.24
C TRP A 344 -15.40 -1.92 15.02
N MET A 345 -15.43 -2.94 14.14
CA MET A 345 -16.63 -3.73 13.88
C MET A 345 -17.14 -4.49 15.11
N LEU A 346 -16.23 -4.98 15.96
CA LEU A 346 -16.57 -5.79 17.13
C LEU A 346 -16.82 -4.97 18.40
N HIS A 347 -16.12 -3.84 18.55
CA HIS A 347 -16.11 -3.07 19.81
C HIS A 347 -16.57 -1.62 19.65
N GLY A 348 -16.92 -1.19 18.43
CA GLY A 348 -17.34 0.19 18.14
C GLY A 348 -16.21 1.20 18.05
N GLN A 349 -14.96 0.78 18.23
CA GLN A 349 -13.76 1.62 18.07
C GLN A 349 -12.49 0.78 17.83
N ALA A 350 -11.51 1.32 17.17
CA ALA A 350 -10.17 0.74 17.09
C ALA A 350 -9.46 0.91 18.46
N GLN A 351 -8.86 -0.16 18.96
CA GLN A 351 -8.26 -0.21 20.30
C GLN A 351 -6.73 -0.18 20.24
N THR A 352 -6.15 -0.88 19.26
CA THR A 352 -4.70 -1.04 19.15
C THR A 352 -4.04 0.11 18.40
N ILE A 353 -4.64 0.54 17.29
CA ILE A 353 -4.12 1.62 16.44
C ILE A 353 -5.23 2.66 16.27
N ALA A 354 -5.02 3.87 16.73
CA ALA A 354 -5.99 4.95 16.57
C ALA A 354 -6.03 5.39 15.10
N VAL A 355 -7.05 4.98 14.37
CA VAL A 355 -7.26 5.27 12.93
C VAL A 355 -8.44 6.22 12.68
N ALA A 356 -9.00 6.85 13.71
CA ALA A 356 -10.19 7.69 13.59
C ALA A 356 -10.00 8.85 12.60
N GLU A 357 -8.80 9.40 12.49
CA GLU A 357 -8.47 10.44 11.49
C GLU A 357 -8.52 9.95 10.05
N LEU A 358 -8.51 8.62 9.80
CA LEU A 358 -8.73 7.99 8.50
C LEU A 358 -10.22 7.66 8.24
N GLY A 359 -11.12 8.01 9.15
CA GLY A 359 -12.56 7.73 9.05
C GLY A 359 -13.24 8.45 7.88
N PHE A 360 -14.39 7.93 7.47
CA PHE A 360 -15.19 8.50 6.38
C PHE A 360 -15.67 9.93 6.67
N ASP A 361 -15.85 10.29 7.94
CA ASP A 361 -16.31 11.62 8.37
C ASP A 361 -15.45 12.77 7.82
N ARG A 362 -14.14 12.56 7.60
CA ARG A 362 -13.27 13.60 7.04
C ARG A 362 -13.65 13.97 5.59
N LEU A 363 -14.20 13.01 4.83
CA LEU A 363 -14.70 13.27 3.47
C LEU A 363 -15.95 14.15 3.53
N VAL A 364 -16.90 13.83 4.41
CA VAL A 364 -18.14 14.59 4.62
C VAL A 364 -17.85 16.00 5.12
N GLN A 365 -16.87 16.13 6.03
CA GLN A 365 -16.51 17.41 6.65
C GLN A 365 -15.49 18.21 5.83
N ASN A 366 -15.08 17.69 4.66
CA ASN A 366 -14.07 18.30 3.79
C ASN A 366 -12.78 18.67 4.55
N ARG A 367 -12.26 17.73 5.36
CA ARG A 367 -11.02 17.86 6.14
C ARG A 367 -9.95 16.90 5.62
N PRO A 368 -9.24 17.26 4.53
CA PRO A 368 -8.23 16.37 3.94
C PRO A 368 -7.04 16.17 4.91
N LEU A 369 -6.61 14.92 5.01
CA LEU A 369 -5.38 14.52 5.69
C LEU A 369 -4.29 14.34 4.62
N ARG A 370 -3.36 15.29 4.52
CA ARG A 370 -2.36 15.28 3.44
C ARG A 370 -0.98 14.96 3.96
N GLU A 371 -0.29 14.05 3.27
CA GLU A 371 1.15 13.90 3.40
C GLU A 371 1.86 15.09 2.75
N LEU A 372 2.94 15.58 3.39
CA LEU A 372 3.75 16.68 2.82
C LEU A 372 4.57 16.22 1.62
N HIS A 373 4.88 14.92 1.55
CA HIS A 373 5.57 14.27 0.44
C HIS A 373 4.80 13.02 0.06
N VAL A 374 4.11 13.06 -1.07
CA VAL A 374 3.55 11.89 -1.72
C VAL A 374 4.50 11.52 -2.85
N ILE A 375 5.11 10.34 -2.77
CA ILE A 375 5.89 9.78 -3.86
C ILE A 375 5.31 8.40 -4.17
N GLY A 376 4.96 8.18 -5.40
CA GLY A 376 4.48 6.93 -5.97
C GLY A 376 3.11 7.00 -6.56
#